data_7cab9043c8d2a314dd95944f32cbc8d8
#
_entry.id   7cab9043c8d2a314dd95944f32cbc8d8
#
_cell.length_a   1.000
_cell.length_b   1.000
_cell.length_c   1.000
_cell.angle_alpha   90.00
_cell.angle_beta   90.00
_cell.angle_gamma   90.00
#
_symmetry.space_group_name_H-M   'P 1'
#
loop_
_entity.id
_entity.type
_entity.pdbx_description
1 polymer ?
#
loop_
_entity_poly.entity_id
_entity_poly.type
_entity_poly.pdbx_seq_one_letter_code
_entity_poly.pdbx_strand_id
1 'polypeptide(L)'
;MKKAISLGVAAAMAATLLAGCGTAASSAPAASSETASSTEATSESAATEAHEINTTDPIELTISWWGGDSRHEAYQKALEAFHEKYPNITVSPTYGAWSGWEEKQSTALAADQGSDVMQVNWNWLYQYSPTGEKFVDLRDYSDIIDLTQWTDAAKNACIVADSLQAVPISMTGRIFYWNMNTFKQAGIEEVPTTYDDLIAAGKAFQEKLGNDYYPLAIGQYDRMILMTFYLESKYGKAWVENNECQYTEEEVVDGLNFIKSLEDNHVIPTRPAMIAAGFDSIDKSQEWIDGKYAGILEWDSSANKYQAALADNSGFTVGEEIKFGDKANGGFSKVSMGMAITTSCQHPVEAAALIDFLWNGEGAAIMGSECGIPASAAGLAAAQAADAVKPLVLEANTKVLAFVDMPLDPYYESSKLKDTTDGVYTDVFDGFSYGDYDAEEAAQILLDGVSSVLSANA
;
A
#
# COMPACT_ATOMS: atom_id res chain seq x y z
N MET A 1 12.29 -44.42 24.73
CA MET A 1 11.86 -45.72 24.16
C MET A 1 11.35 -45.40 22.75
N LYS A 2 12.21 -45.58 21.72
CA LYS A 2 12.19 -46.72 20.79
C LYS A 2 10.80 -46.94 20.23
N LYS A 3 10.55 -46.89 18.99
CA LYS A 3 11.01 -47.34 17.65
C LYS A 3 9.80 -47.09 16.73
N ALA A 4 9.77 -47.10 15.49
CA ALA A 4 10.59 -47.24 14.29
C ALA A 4 9.64 -47.41 13.07
N ILE A 5 10.00 -46.83 11.94
CA ILE A 5 10.23 -47.43 10.61
C ILE A 5 9.04 -48.12 9.89
N SER A 6 8.74 -47.68 8.67
CA SER A 6 8.72 -48.45 7.40
C SER A 6 8.36 -47.49 6.24
N LEU A 7 9.11 -47.20 5.29
CA LEU A 7 9.82 -47.88 4.17
C LEU A 7 8.92 -48.58 3.16
N GLY A 8 9.02 -48.10 1.92
CA GLY A 8 8.83 -48.83 0.66
C GLY A 8 7.58 -48.43 -0.11
N VAL A 9 7.53 -48.23 -1.39
CA VAL A 9 8.29 -48.83 -2.52
C VAL A 9 8.15 -47.93 -3.74
N ALA A 10 9.22 -47.76 -4.48
CA ALA A 10 9.27 -47.19 -5.82
C ALA A 10 8.85 -48.24 -6.87
N ALA A 11 8.25 -47.78 -7.98
CA ALA A 11 8.30 -48.52 -9.24
C ALA A 11 8.31 -47.56 -10.43
N ALA A 12 9.36 -47.65 -11.19
CA ALA A 12 9.59 -47.04 -12.49
C ALA A 12 9.08 -47.97 -13.59
N MET A 13 8.72 -47.38 -14.77
CA MET A 13 8.88 -47.97 -16.12
C MET A 13 8.64 -46.85 -17.12
N ALA A 14 9.61 -46.37 -17.81
CA ALA A 14 10.39 -46.89 -18.94
C ALA A 14 9.74 -46.61 -20.32
N ALA A 15 10.53 -45.90 -21.06
CA ALA A 15 10.49 -45.35 -22.39
C ALA A 15 10.13 -46.28 -23.54
N THR A 16 9.67 -45.67 -24.63
CA THR A 16 10.03 -46.16 -25.98
C THR A 16 10.23 -45.00 -26.95
N LEU A 17 11.44 -44.94 -27.46
CA LEU A 17 11.90 -44.21 -28.64
C LEU A 17 11.41 -44.87 -29.91
N LEU A 18 11.13 -44.10 -30.95
CA LEU A 18 11.47 -44.52 -32.33
C LEU A 18 11.73 -43.31 -33.22
N ALA A 19 12.89 -43.35 -33.80
CA ALA A 19 13.48 -42.36 -34.69
C ALA A 19 13.00 -42.58 -36.15
N GLY A 20 13.09 -41.52 -36.94
CA GLY A 20 12.99 -41.58 -38.40
C GLY A 20 13.73 -40.43 -39.04
N CYS A 21 14.94 -40.68 -39.47
CA CYS A 21 15.78 -39.83 -40.31
C CYS A 21 15.30 -39.74 -41.74
N GLY A 22 15.55 -38.62 -42.42
CA GLY A 22 15.46 -38.48 -43.86
C GLY A 22 16.05 -37.17 -44.37
N THR A 23 17.16 -37.24 -44.99
CA THR A 23 18.16 -36.25 -45.42
C THR A 23 17.81 -35.42 -46.67
N ALA A 24 18.22 -34.16 -46.64
CA ALA A 24 19.04 -33.36 -47.58
C ALA A 24 18.56 -33.07 -49.04
N ALA A 25 18.59 -31.86 -49.42
CA ALA A 25 19.50 -31.14 -50.32
C ALA A 25 18.82 -30.06 -51.21
N SER A 26 19.31 -28.85 -51.06
CA SER A 26 19.81 -27.87 -52.06
C SER A 26 19.07 -27.68 -53.39
N SER A 27 18.58 -26.46 -53.62
CA SER A 27 19.09 -25.50 -54.66
C SER A 27 18.07 -24.37 -54.93
N ALA A 28 18.50 -23.16 -54.89
CA ALA A 28 17.88 -22.02 -55.59
C ALA A 28 18.35 -22.02 -57.04
N PRO A 29 17.78 -21.31 -58.02
CA PRO A 29 17.42 -19.92 -57.97
C PRO A 29 16.21 -19.46 -58.85
N ALA A 30 15.99 -18.15 -58.80
CA ALA A 30 15.53 -17.25 -59.88
C ALA A 30 14.07 -16.75 -59.82
N ALA A 31 14.04 -15.45 -59.90
CA ALA A 31 12.97 -14.48 -59.87
C ALA A 31 11.89 -14.64 -60.97
N SER A 32 10.66 -14.27 -60.60
CA SER A 32 9.81 -13.48 -61.51
C SER A 32 8.75 -12.74 -60.69
N SER A 33 8.62 -11.47 -61.00
CA SER A 33 7.65 -10.50 -60.52
C SER A 33 6.24 -10.87 -61.00
N GLU A 34 5.29 -10.89 -60.07
CA GLU A 34 3.89 -10.62 -60.41
C GLU A 34 3.21 -9.86 -59.29
N THR A 35 2.53 -8.84 -59.69
CA THR A 35 1.74 -7.88 -58.94
C THR A 35 0.64 -8.58 -58.16
N ALA A 36 0.68 -8.48 -56.83
CA ALA A 36 -0.46 -8.91 -56.00
C ALA A 36 -1.14 -7.65 -55.40
N SER A 37 -2.37 -7.53 -55.78
CA SER A 37 -3.39 -6.61 -55.30
C SER A 37 -3.41 -6.58 -53.77
N SER A 38 -3.28 -5.37 -53.20
CA SER A 38 -3.55 -5.09 -51.79
C SER A 38 -5.03 -5.29 -51.50
N THR A 39 -5.37 -6.39 -50.85
CA THR A 39 -6.65 -6.49 -50.14
C THR A 39 -6.40 -5.84 -48.76
N GLU A 40 -6.95 -4.66 -48.58
CA GLU A 40 -7.13 -4.08 -47.27
C GLU A 40 -7.99 -5.05 -46.44
N ALA A 41 -7.37 -5.66 -45.44
CA ALA A 41 -8.09 -6.30 -44.38
C ALA A 41 -8.65 -5.16 -43.51
N THR A 42 -9.89 -4.81 -43.73
CA THR A 42 -10.71 -4.11 -42.75
C THR A 42 -10.77 -4.98 -41.53
N SER A 43 -10.05 -4.59 -40.49
CA SER A 43 -10.32 -5.05 -39.15
C SER A 43 -11.70 -4.47 -38.78
N GLU A 44 -12.74 -5.25 -38.89
CA GLU A 44 -13.98 -4.97 -38.18
C GLU A 44 -13.62 -5.00 -36.69
N SER A 45 -13.44 -3.80 -36.10
CA SER A 45 -13.61 -3.59 -34.68
C SER A 45 -15.06 -4.00 -34.40
N ALA A 46 -15.26 -5.17 -33.81
CA ALA A 46 -16.55 -5.50 -33.22
C ALA A 46 -16.85 -4.35 -32.22
N ALA A 47 -17.83 -3.52 -32.55
CA ALA A 47 -18.38 -2.59 -31.60
C ALA A 47 -18.96 -3.45 -30.47
N THR A 48 -18.30 -3.47 -29.33
CA THR A 48 -18.84 -4.04 -28.10
C THR A 48 -20.12 -3.28 -27.83
N GLU A 49 -21.26 -3.98 -27.73
CA GLU A 49 -22.52 -3.33 -27.33
C GLU A 49 -22.30 -2.70 -25.97
N ALA A 50 -22.73 -1.44 -25.80
CA ALA A 50 -22.60 -0.74 -24.53
C ALA A 50 -23.38 -1.49 -23.45
N HIS A 51 -22.81 -1.60 -22.26
CA HIS A 51 -23.45 -2.23 -21.13
C HIS A 51 -24.66 -1.39 -20.66
N GLU A 52 -25.74 -2.05 -20.30
CA GLU A 52 -26.92 -1.42 -19.71
C GLU A 52 -27.12 -1.94 -18.29
N ILE A 53 -27.22 -1.01 -17.32
CA ILE A 53 -27.52 -1.36 -15.93
C ILE A 53 -28.96 -1.89 -15.88
N ASN A 54 -29.14 -3.10 -15.34
CA ASN A 54 -30.48 -3.63 -15.14
C ASN A 54 -31.18 -2.87 -14.00
N THR A 55 -32.29 -2.22 -14.33
CA THR A 55 -33.10 -1.41 -13.41
C THR A 55 -34.42 -2.04 -13.04
N THR A 56 -34.69 -3.29 -13.44
CA THR A 56 -36.00 -3.96 -13.30
C THR A 56 -35.95 -5.23 -12.50
N ASP A 57 -34.98 -6.12 -12.78
CA ASP A 57 -34.91 -7.41 -12.11
C ASP A 57 -34.21 -7.28 -10.74
N PRO A 58 -34.66 -7.99 -9.72
CA PRO A 58 -33.96 -8.01 -8.44
C PRO A 58 -32.52 -8.53 -8.58
N ILE A 59 -31.56 -7.76 -8.10
CA ILE A 59 -30.14 -8.09 -8.08
C ILE A 59 -29.59 -8.01 -6.67
N GLU A 60 -28.84 -9.03 -6.29
CA GLU A 60 -28.11 -9.08 -5.02
C GLU A 60 -26.61 -8.97 -5.30
N LEU A 61 -25.95 -7.99 -4.68
CA LEU A 61 -24.50 -7.82 -4.68
C LEU A 61 -23.98 -7.94 -3.26
N THR A 62 -22.72 -8.33 -3.13
CA THR A 62 -21.97 -8.31 -1.90
C THR A 62 -20.80 -7.32 -2.00
N ILE A 63 -20.50 -6.61 -0.91
CA ILE A 63 -19.34 -5.71 -0.83
C ILE A 63 -18.56 -5.97 0.45
N SER A 64 -17.23 -5.84 0.38
CA SER A 64 -16.39 -5.97 1.57
C SER A 64 -15.35 -4.86 1.70
N TRP A 65 -15.11 -4.41 2.94
CA TRP A 65 -14.11 -3.40 3.28
C TRP A 65 -13.62 -3.51 4.72
N TRP A 66 -12.44 -2.91 4.99
CA TRP A 66 -11.95 -2.73 6.36
C TRP A 66 -11.91 -1.25 6.75
N GLY A 67 -11.94 -0.98 8.03
CA GLY A 67 -11.80 0.39 8.55
C GLY A 67 -12.15 0.51 10.01
N GLY A 68 -12.31 1.76 10.47
CA GLY A 68 -12.91 2.12 11.75
C GLY A 68 -14.38 2.48 11.60
N ASP A 69 -15.02 2.79 12.73
CA ASP A 69 -16.46 3.03 12.82
C ASP A 69 -16.96 4.11 11.87
N SER A 70 -16.25 5.24 11.75
CA SER A 70 -16.66 6.33 10.85
C SER A 70 -16.67 5.91 9.38
N ARG A 71 -15.71 5.08 8.95
CA ARG A 71 -15.69 4.51 7.61
C ARG A 71 -16.86 3.53 7.40
N HIS A 72 -17.14 2.70 8.41
CA HIS A 72 -18.27 1.76 8.35
C HIS A 72 -19.60 2.51 8.19
N GLU A 73 -19.80 3.59 8.95
CA GLU A 73 -20.99 4.44 8.83
C GLU A 73 -21.09 5.13 7.46
N ALA A 74 -19.97 5.63 6.92
CA ALA A 74 -19.96 6.28 5.61
C ALA A 74 -20.35 5.30 4.49
N TYR A 75 -19.76 4.11 4.47
CA TYR A 75 -20.15 3.08 3.50
C TYR A 75 -21.63 2.70 3.63
N GLN A 76 -22.15 2.47 4.84
CA GLN A 76 -23.56 2.11 5.04
C GLN A 76 -24.49 3.19 4.47
N LYS A 77 -24.23 4.48 4.77
CA LYS A 77 -25.00 5.60 4.22
C LYS A 77 -24.90 5.68 2.69
N ALA A 78 -23.71 5.43 2.13
CA ALA A 78 -23.54 5.43 0.68
C ALA A 78 -24.29 4.27 0.00
N LEU A 79 -24.33 3.08 0.65
CA LEU A 79 -25.10 1.94 0.15
C LEU A 79 -26.61 2.18 0.24
N GLU A 80 -27.11 2.86 1.28
CA GLU A 80 -28.51 3.29 1.38
C GLU A 80 -28.85 4.24 0.23
N ALA A 81 -28.01 5.25 -0.05
CA ALA A 81 -28.20 6.17 -1.16
C ALA A 81 -28.10 5.49 -2.54
N PHE A 82 -27.24 4.48 -2.67
CA PHE A 82 -27.18 3.65 -3.88
C PHE A 82 -28.47 2.88 -4.11
N HIS A 83 -29.03 2.27 -3.06
CA HIS A 83 -30.30 1.56 -3.13
C HIS A 83 -31.49 2.51 -3.43
N GLU A 84 -31.46 3.75 -2.94
CA GLU A 84 -32.47 4.76 -3.34
C GLU A 84 -32.40 5.07 -4.84
N LYS A 85 -31.20 5.09 -5.43
CA LYS A 85 -30.98 5.30 -6.87
C LYS A 85 -31.35 4.09 -7.72
N TYR A 86 -31.05 2.88 -7.22
CA TYR A 86 -31.30 1.60 -7.88
C TYR A 86 -32.08 0.65 -6.96
N PRO A 87 -33.42 0.84 -6.81
CA PRO A 87 -34.20 0.10 -5.82
C PRO A 87 -34.30 -1.41 -6.05
N ASN A 88 -33.97 -1.89 -7.25
CA ASN A 88 -33.92 -3.31 -7.60
C ASN A 88 -32.58 -3.96 -7.20
N ILE A 89 -31.56 -3.18 -6.82
CA ILE A 89 -30.24 -3.71 -6.43
C ILE A 89 -30.11 -3.64 -4.90
N THR A 90 -29.89 -4.79 -4.29
CA THR A 90 -29.59 -4.90 -2.85
C THR A 90 -28.10 -5.22 -2.66
N VAL A 91 -27.40 -4.45 -1.84
CA VAL A 91 -25.98 -4.66 -1.57
C VAL A 91 -25.77 -5.09 -0.13
N SER A 92 -25.26 -6.31 0.08
CA SER A 92 -24.99 -6.89 1.39
C SER A 92 -23.54 -6.65 1.82
N PRO A 93 -23.28 -5.91 2.92
CA PRO A 93 -21.93 -5.57 3.35
C PRO A 93 -21.29 -6.61 4.24
N THR A 94 -19.98 -6.81 4.09
CA THR A 94 -19.10 -7.48 5.06
C THR A 94 -17.95 -6.53 5.39
N TYR A 95 -17.72 -6.22 6.67
CA TYR A 95 -16.66 -5.31 7.07
C TYR A 95 -16.06 -5.68 8.44
N GLY A 96 -14.91 -5.08 8.75
CA GLY A 96 -14.22 -5.29 10.02
C GLY A 96 -13.01 -4.39 10.19
N ALA A 97 -12.33 -4.54 11.32
CA ALA A 97 -11.05 -3.89 11.56
C ALA A 97 -9.95 -4.53 10.69
N TRP A 98 -8.80 -3.85 10.56
CA TRP A 98 -7.67 -4.36 9.77
C TRP A 98 -7.10 -5.69 10.32
N SER A 99 -7.03 -5.82 11.65
CA SER A 99 -6.47 -7.02 12.29
C SER A 99 -7.20 -8.31 11.85
N GLY A 100 -6.47 -9.25 11.25
CA GLY A 100 -6.99 -10.51 10.71
C GLY A 100 -7.82 -10.36 9.42
N TRP A 101 -7.96 -9.12 8.89
CA TRP A 101 -8.76 -8.88 7.68
C TRP A 101 -8.10 -9.45 6.43
N GLU A 102 -6.80 -9.22 6.27
CA GLU A 102 -6.03 -9.72 5.13
C GLU A 102 -6.11 -11.25 5.03
N GLU A 103 -5.87 -11.97 6.12
CA GLU A 103 -5.97 -13.45 6.17
C GLU A 103 -7.37 -13.94 5.79
N LYS A 104 -8.40 -13.27 6.30
CA LYS A 104 -9.80 -13.59 5.95
C LYS A 104 -10.06 -13.40 4.45
N GLN A 105 -9.60 -12.29 3.87
CA GLN A 105 -9.86 -11.98 2.47
C GLN A 105 -9.03 -12.85 1.52
N SER A 106 -7.76 -13.11 1.83
CA SER A 106 -6.92 -14.01 1.03
C SER A 106 -7.49 -15.42 0.98
N THR A 107 -8.00 -15.93 2.12
CA THR A 107 -8.68 -17.23 2.18
C THR A 107 -9.94 -17.24 1.32
N ALA A 108 -10.76 -16.20 1.38
CA ALA A 108 -11.98 -16.09 0.58
C ALA A 108 -11.67 -16.02 -0.93
N LEU A 109 -10.67 -15.22 -1.33
CA LEU A 109 -10.23 -15.14 -2.72
C LEU A 109 -9.66 -16.47 -3.25
N ALA A 110 -8.88 -17.18 -2.44
CA ALA A 110 -8.34 -18.49 -2.81
C ALA A 110 -9.44 -19.52 -3.05
N ALA A 111 -10.58 -19.39 -2.36
CA ALA A 111 -11.75 -20.26 -2.48
C ALA A 111 -12.78 -19.78 -3.53
N ASP A 112 -12.52 -18.69 -4.27
CA ASP A 112 -13.46 -17.99 -5.15
C ASP A 112 -14.77 -17.60 -4.44
N GLN A 113 -14.65 -17.21 -3.15
CA GLN A 113 -15.74 -16.77 -2.27
C GLN A 113 -15.55 -15.32 -1.79
N GLY A 114 -14.76 -14.53 -2.53
CA GLY A 114 -14.67 -13.08 -2.31
C GLY A 114 -16.02 -12.41 -2.54
N SER A 115 -16.23 -11.24 -1.91
CA SER A 115 -17.41 -10.41 -2.22
C SER A 115 -17.37 -9.94 -3.68
N ASP A 116 -18.53 -9.70 -4.29
CA ASP A 116 -18.62 -9.22 -5.67
C ASP A 116 -17.80 -7.94 -5.87
N VAL A 117 -17.89 -7.01 -4.91
CA VAL A 117 -17.08 -5.78 -4.87
C VAL A 117 -16.20 -5.82 -3.62
N MET A 118 -14.90 -5.60 -3.79
CA MET A 118 -13.93 -5.66 -2.69
C MET A 118 -13.10 -4.39 -2.61
N GLN A 119 -13.04 -3.79 -1.42
CA GLN A 119 -11.94 -2.91 -1.09
C GLN A 119 -10.68 -3.78 -0.92
N VAL A 120 -9.65 -3.50 -1.70
CA VAL A 120 -8.38 -4.26 -1.69
C VAL A 120 -7.23 -3.34 -1.30
N ASN A 121 -6.25 -3.85 -0.58
CA ASN A 121 -4.95 -3.19 -0.53
C ASN A 121 -4.27 -3.40 -1.88
N TRP A 122 -3.63 -2.37 -2.45
CA TRP A 122 -3.12 -2.43 -3.82
C TRP A 122 -2.14 -3.59 -4.06
N ASN A 123 -1.32 -3.93 -3.07
CA ASN A 123 -0.38 -5.04 -3.15
C ASN A 123 -1.06 -6.42 -3.26
N TRP A 124 -2.34 -6.54 -2.85
CA TRP A 124 -3.10 -7.80 -3.01
C TRP A 124 -3.36 -8.15 -4.47
N LEU A 125 -3.41 -7.15 -5.35
CA LEU A 125 -3.54 -7.37 -6.79
C LEU A 125 -2.34 -8.18 -7.31
N TYR A 126 -1.16 -7.89 -6.81
CA TYR A 126 0.09 -8.57 -7.18
C TYR A 126 0.26 -9.92 -6.45
N GLN A 127 -0.17 -10.01 -5.20
CA GLN A 127 0.02 -11.21 -4.38
C GLN A 127 -1.04 -12.29 -4.61
N TYR A 128 -2.29 -11.89 -4.82
CA TYR A 128 -3.42 -12.82 -4.88
C TYR A 128 -4.02 -12.96 -6.28
N SER A 129 -3.67 -12.08 -7.20
CA SER A 129 -4.12 -12.10 -8.59
C SER A 129 -3.00 -11.75 -9.57
N PRO A 130 -1.80 -12.36 -9.45
CA PRO A 130 -0.63 -11.98 -10.25
C PRO A 130 -0.81 -12.25 -11.75
N THR A 131 -1.72 -13.14 -12.14
CA THR A 131 -2.06 -13.46 -13.54
C THR A 131 -3.41 -12.88 -13.97
N GLY A 132 -4.04 -12.01 -13.15
CA GLY A 132 -5.30 -11.33 -13.47
C GLY A 132 -6.56 -12.18 -13.27
N GLU A 133 -6.45 -13.35 -12.62
CA GLU A 133 -7.55 -14.33 -12.57
C GLU A 133 -8.61 -14.06 -11.49
N LYS A 134 -8.34 -13.22 -10.49
CA LYS A 134 -9.27 -13.00 -9.36
C LYS A 134 -10.17 -11.78 -9.52
N PHE A 135 -9.75 -10.81 -10.31
CA PHE A 135 -10.51 -9.58 -10.52
C PHE A 135 -10.73 -9.32 -12.01
N VAL A 136 -11.88 -8.78 -12.36
CA VAL A 136 -12.18 -8.42 -13.75
C VAL A 136 -11.35 -7.23 -14.21
N ASP A 137 -11.11 -7.13 -15.51
CA ASP A 137 -10.53 -5.92 -16.10
C ASP A 137 -11.58 -4.80 -16.13
N LEU A 138 -11.40 -3.77 -15.32
CA LEU A 138 -12.35 -2.66 -15.23
C LEU A 138 -12.41 -1.82 -16.50
N ARG A 139 -11.45 -1.96 -17.43
CA ARG A 139 -11.49 -1.32 -18.75
C ARG A 139 -12.66 -1.85 -19.61
N ASP A 140 -13.07 -3.08 -19.38
CA ASP A 140 -14.22 -3.68 -20.05
C ASP A 140 -15.52 -2.98 -19.65
N TYR A 141 -15.57 -2.31 -18.51
CA TYR A 141 -16.72 -1.57 -17.98
C TYR A 141 -16.53 -0.05 -18.03
N SER A 142 -15.66 0.45 -18.93
CA SER A 142 -15.37 1.88 -19.08
C SER A 142 -16.53 2.72 -19.59
N ASP A 143 -17.58 2.10 -20.08
CA ASP A 143 -18.85 2.72 -20.44
C ASP A 143 -19.79 2.92 -19.22
N ILE A 144 -19.49 2.28 -18.09
CA ILE A 144 -20.19 2.42 -16.81
C ILE A 144 -19.35 3.23 -15.81
N ILE A 145 -18.04 2.90 -15.68
CA ILE A 145 -17.10 3.60 -14.80
C ILE A 145 -16.35 4.64 -15.64
N ASP A 146 -16.50 5.93 -15.33
CA ASP A 146 -15.70 6.97 -16.00
C ASP A 146 -14.24 6.93 -15.53
N LEU A 147 -13.45 6.04 -16.15
CA LEU A 147 -12.02 5.85 -15.86
C LEU A 147 -11.16 7.08 -16.21
N THR A 148 -11.71 8.11 -16.89
CA THR A 148 -10.99 9.36 -17.18
C THR A 148 -10.79 10.22 -15.94
N GLN A 149 -11.54 9.94 -14.87
CA GLN A 149 -11.46 10.68 -13.61
C GLN A 149 -10.20 10.35 -12.80
N TRP A 150 -9.50 9.27 -13.12
CA TRP A 150 -8.22 8.91 -12.50
C TRP A 150 -7.04 9.21 -13.42
N THR A 151 -5.92 9.66 -12.82
CA THR A 151 -4.67 9.83 -13.57
C THR A 151 -4.15 8.48 -14.07
N ASP A 152 -3.41 8.49 -15.18
CA ASP A 152 -2.81 7.27 -15.71
C ASP A 152 -1.80 6.66 -14.72
N ALA A 153 -1.05 7.48 -13.99
CA ALA A 153 -0.12 7.00 -12.96
C ALA A 153 -0.83 6.20 -11.85
N ALA A 154 -1.98 6.69 -11.37
CA ALA A 154 -2.76 5.99 -10.34
C ALA A 154 -3.37 4.68 -10.89
N LYS A 155 -3.93 4.69 -12.11
CA LYS A 155 -4.47 3.47 -12.75
C LYS A 155 -3.38 2.44 -13.02
N ASN A 156 -2.23 2.87 -13.52
CA ASN A 156 -1.12 1.97 -13.86
C ASN A 156 -0.63 1.18 -12.64
N ALA A 157 -0.69 1.74 -11.44
CA ALA A 157 -0.38 1.03 -10.21
C ALA A 157 -1.34 -0.14 -9.89
N CYS A 158 -2.52 -0.16 -10.51
CA CYS A 158 -3.52 -1.24 -10.36
C CYS A 158 -3.59 -2.15 -11.59
N ILE A 159 -2.68 -2.00 -12.56
CA ILE A 159 -2.57 -2.90 -13.72
C ILE A 159 -1.62 -4.04 -13.37
N VAL A 160 -2.13 -5.24 -13.36
CA VAL A 160 -1.37 -6.49 -13.15
C VAL A 160 -1.72 -7.46 -14.26
N ALA A 161 -0.73 -8.10 -14.89
CA ALA A 161 -0.91 -8.99 -16.04
C ALA A 161 -1.73 -8.35 -17.19
N ASP A 162 -1.44 -7.07 -17.49
CA ASP A 162 -2.18 -6.26 -18.48
C ASP A 162 -3.69 -6.12 -18.21
N SER A 163 -4.14 -6.26 -16.97
CA SER A 163 -5.53 -6.10 -16.53
C SER A 163 -5.63 -4.97 -15.47
N LEU A 164 -6.53 -4.00 -15.66
CA LEU A 164 -6.85 -2.99 -14.64
C LEU A 164 -7.77 -3.62 -13.60
N GLN A 165 -7.19 -4.22 -12.59
CA GLN A 165 -7.91 -5.05 -11.62
C GLN A 165 -8.64 -4.25 -10.53
N ALA A 166 -8.32 -2.96 -10.35
CA ALA A 166 -9.01 -2.09 -9.40
C ALA A 166 -8.95 -0.63 -9.86
N VAL A 167 -9.92 0.19 -9.44
CA VAL A 167 -9.76 1.65 -9.46
C VAL A 167 -9.16 2.12 -8.14
N PRO A 168 -8.18 3.04 -8.16
CA PRO A 168 -7.63 3.62 -6.94
C PRO A 168 -8.68 4.42 -6.16
N ILE A 169 -8.86 4.12 -4.89
CA ILE A 169 -9.70 4.92 -3.97
C ILE A 169 -8.96 6.19 -3.56
N SER A 170 -7.70 6.05 -3.13
CA SER A 170 -6.83 7.16 -2.73
C SER A 170 -5.36 6.83 -2.98
N MET A 171 -4.57 7.88 -3.19
CA MET A 171 -3.11 7.82 -3.12
C MET A 171 -2.67 8.22 -1.73
N THR A 172 -1.60 7.62 -1.22
CA THR A 172 -1.09 7.87 0.14
C THR A 172 0.43 7.82 0.18
N GLY A 173 1.01 8.51 1.14
CA GLY A 173 2.41 8.44 1.50
C GLY A 173 2.61 8.68 2.97
N ARG A 174 3.85 8.54 3.45
CA ARG A 174 4.21 8.81 4.84
C ARG A 174 4.68 10.24 5.00
N ILE A 175 4.19 10.92 6.06
CA ILE A 175 4.58 12.27 6.40
C ILE A 175 4.74 12.39 7.93
N PHE A 176 5.57 13.32 8.35
CA PHE A 176 5.75 13.60 9.78
C PHE A 176 4.59 14.45 10.32
N TYR A 177 4.21 14.14 11.54
CA TYR A 177 3.31 14.95 12.35
C TYR A 177 4.01 15.35 13.64
N TRP A 178 3.78 16.57 14.10
CA TRP A 178 4.46 17.14 15.26
C TRP A 178 3.47 17.72 16.26
N ASN A 179 3.72 17.52 17.55
CA ASN A 179 3.07 18.25 18.63
C ASN A 179 3.95 19.44 19.03
N MET A 180 3.70 20.58 18.40
CA MET A 180 4.49 21.79 18.63
C MET A 180 4.33 22.37 20.04
N ASN A 181 3.32 21.95 20.83
CA ASN A 181 3.25 22.30 22.23
C ASN A 181 4.44 21.73 23.02
N THR A 182 4.81 20.46 22.78
CA THR A 182 5.97 19.85 23.42
C THR A 182 7.28 20.39 22.84
N PHE A 183 7.38 20.60 21.53
CA PHE A 183 8.55 21.23 20.89
C PHE A 183 8.85 22.61 21.51
N LYS A 184 7.85 23.46 21.72
CA LYS A 184 8.01 24.76 22.37
C LYS A 184 8.47 24.63 23.81
N GLN A 185 8.01 23.64 24.57
CA GLN A 185 8.52 23.36 25.91
C GLN A 185 10.02 23.02 25.91
N ALA A 186 10.48 22.33 24.84
CA ALA A 186 11.90 22.08 24.60
C ALA A 186 12.65 23.31 24.03
N GLY A 187 11.94 24.40 23.74
CA GLY A 187 12.49 25.66 23.21
C GLY A 187 12.72 25.61 21.70
N ILE A 188 11.96 24.80 20.97
CA ILE A 188 12.00 24.68 19.52
C ILE A 188 10.73 25.27 18.94
N GLU A 189 10.84 26.29 18.10
CA GLU A 189 9.69 27.01 17.54
C GLU A 189 9.29 26.52 16.15
N GLU A 190 10.21 25.89 15.40
CA GLU A 190 10.01 25.45 14.03
C GLU A 190 10.00 23.91 13.96
N VAL A 191 9.28 23.35 12.98
CA VAL A 191 9.30 21.91 12.71
C VAL A 191 10.66 21.48 12.15
N PRO A 192 11.15 20.27 12.46
CA PRO A 192 12.36 19.74 11.82
C PRO A 192 12.21 19.59 10.30
N THR A 193 13.23 20.01 9.54
CA THR A 193 13.29 19.91 8.08
C THR A 193 14.57 19.26 7.58
N THR A 194 15.52 18.98 8.49
CA THR A 194 16.79 18.34 8.20
C THR A 194 17.10 17.26 9.25
N TYR A 195 18.03 16.37 8.90
CA TYR A 195 18.58 15.40 9.86
C TYR A 195 19.20 16.10 11.09
N ASP A 196 19.93 17.20 10.87
CA ASP A 196 20.57 17.95 11.97
C ASP A 196 19.52 18.57 12.91
N ASP A 197 18.37 19.00 12.40
CA ASP A 197 17.25 19.50 13.24
C ASP A 197 16.71 18.39 14.14
N LEU A 198 16.59 17.16 13.64
CA LEU A 198 16.16 16.01 14.45
C LEU A 198 17.15 15.72 15.58
N ILE A 199 18.46 15.70 15.28
CA ILE A 199 19.52 15.48 16.28
C ILE A 199 19.51 16.61 17.33
N ALA A 200 19.35 17.85 16.90
CA ALA A 200 19.24 19.01 17.81
C ALA A 200 18.00 18.90 18.70
N ALA A 201 16.87 18.47 18.13
CA ALA A 201 15.63 18.26 18.87
C ALA A 201 15.78 17.17 19.94
N GLY A 202 16.39 16.02 19.62
CA GLY A 202 16.64 14.94 20.57
C GLY A 202 17.42 15.44 21.81
N LYS A 203 18.51 16.17 21.59
CA LYS A 203 19.31 16.78 22.66
C LYS A 203 18.50 17.80 23.50
N ALA A 204 17.76 18.66 22.83
CA ALA A 204 16.94 19.68 23.52
C ALA A 204 15.84 19.04 24.37
N PHE A 205 15.18 18.01 23.88
CA PHE A 205 14.16 17.25 24.61
C PHE A 205 14.77 16.58 25.85
N GLN A 206 15.88 15.88 25.69
CA GLN A 206 16.56 15.20 26.81
C GLN A 206 17.02 16.21 27.88
N GLU A 207 17.64 17.34 27.48
CA GLU A 207 18.18 18.32 28.40
C GLU A 207 17.08 19.10 29.15
N LYS A 208 15.97 19.44 28.50
CA LYS A 208 14.95 20.35 29.06
C LYS A 208 13.73 19.63 29.61
N LEU A 209 13.34 18.48 29.01
CA LEU A 209 12.12 17.76 29.38
C LEU A 209 12.41 16.43 30.09
N GLY A 210 13.62 15.87 29.92
CA GLY A 210 14.05 14.62 30.54
C GLY A 210 13.94 13.41 29.60
N ASN A 211 14.35 12.24 30.13
CA ASN A 211 14.54 11.04 29.35
C ASN A 211 13.25 10.37 28.85
N ASP A 212 12.08 10.79 29.36
CA ASP A 212 10.78 10.23 28.96
C ASP A 212 10.18 10.94 27.75
N TYR A 213 10.79 12.03 27.28
CA TYR A 213 10.29 12.87 26.19
C TYR A 213 11.12 12.67 24.93
N TYR A 214 10.48 12.34 23.83
CA TYR A 214 11.12 12.13 22.54
C TYR A 214 10.48 12.99 21.45
N PRO A 215 11.27 13.63 20.58
CA PRO A 215 10.72 14.39 19.46
C PRO A 215 9.99 13.52 18.44
N LEU A 216 10.36 12.24 18.30
CA LEU A 216 9.75 11.31 17.35
C LEU A 216 9.56 9.93 18.00
N ALA A 217 8.45 9.26 17.69
CA ALA A 217 8.23 7.86 18.05
C ALA A 217 7.82 7.06 16.80
N ILE A 218 8.50 5.96 16.54
CA ILE A 218 8.28 5.11 15.36
C ILE A 218 8.46 3.62 15.71
N GLY A 219 7.59 2.76 15.17
CA GLY A 219 7.64 1.31 15.26
C GLY A 219 8.68 0.68 14.33
N GLN A 220 8.72 -0.66 14.26
CA GLN A 220 9.68 -1.39 13.40
C GLN A 220 9.45 -1.10 11.92
N TYR A 221 8.20 -1.20 11.47
CA TYR A 221 7.84 -0.91 10.09
C TYR A 221 8.12 0.54 9.71
N ASP A 222 7.86 1.48 10.63
CA ASP A 222 8.16 2.89 10.40
C ASP A 222 9.67 3.18 10.37
N ARG A 223 10.48 2.40 11.11
CA ARG A 223 11.95 2.45 11.04
C ARG A 223 12.43 2.01 9.66
N MET A 224 11.86 0.93 9.12
CA MET A 224 12.15 0.49 7.75
C MET A 224 11.79 1.57 6.72
N ILE A 225 10.62 2.19 6.84
CA ILE A 225 10.21 3.27 5.95
C ILE A 225 11.16 4.47 6.05
N LEU A 226 11.48 4.90 7.27
CA LEU A 226 12.37 6.04 7.49
C LEU A 226 13.81 5.76 6.99
N MET A 227 14.30 4.55 7.18
CA MET A 227 15.58 4.10 6.62
C MET A 227 15.54 4.12 5.08
N THR A 228 14.46 3.64 4.49
CA THR A 228 14.27 3.69 3.02
C THR A 228 14.31 5.13 2.51
N PHE A 229 13.60 6.06 3.13
CA PHE A 229 13.64 7.49 2.77
C PHE A 229 15.05 8.09 2.86
N TYR A 230 15.78 7.74 3.94
CA TYR A 230 17.18 8.15 4.09
C TYR A 230 18.06 7.62 2.96
N LEU A 231 17.95 6.33 2.65
CA LEU A 231 18.75 5.67 1.61
C LEU A 231 18.42 6.22 0.21
N GLU A 232 17.15 6.38 -0.11
CA GLU A 232 16.68 6.95 -1.38
C GLU A 232 17.19 8.37 -1.56
N SER A 233 17.06 9.22 -0.52
CA SER A 233 17.53 10.60 -0.56
C SER A 233 19.07 10.69 -0.70
N LYS A 234 19.79 9.80 -0.04
CA LYS A 234 21.26 9.80 -0.04
C LYS A 234 21.87 9.21 -1.32
N TYR A 235 21.31 8.12 -1.83
CA TYR A 235 21.88 7.35 -2.95
C TYR A 235 21.16 7.55 -4.27
N GLY A 236 19.92 8.08 -4.27
CA GLY A 236 19.12 8.35 -5.48
C GLY A 236 18.65 7.09 -6.19
N LYS A 237 18.38 6.01 -5.45
CA LYS A 237 17.93 4.72 -5.96
C LYS A 237 16.64 4.30 -5.26
N ALA A 238 15.71 3.70 -5.97
CA ALA A 238 14.56 3.04 -5.37
C ALA A 238 15.02 1.84 -4.52
N TRP A 239 14.22 1.44 -3.53
CA TRP A 239 14.50 0.26 -2.71
C TRP A 239 14.57 -1.02 -3.54
N VAL A 240 13.59 -1.22 -4.42
CA VAL A 240 13.52 -2.34 -5.37
C VAL A 240 13.25 -1.78 -6.76
N GLU A 241 13.94 -2.30 -7.76
CA GLU A 241 13.70 -2.05 -9.17
C GLU A 241 13.93 -3.35 -9.95
N ASN A 242 13.06 -3.64 -10.93
CA ASN A 242 13.12 -4.87 -11.74
C ASN A 242 13.18 -6.17 -10.91
N ASN A 243 12.43 -6.22 -9.81
CA ASN A 243 12.37 -7.34 -8.88
C ASN A 243 13.70 -7.66 -8.18
N GLU A 244 14.58 -6.66 -8.04
CA GLU A 244 15.88 -6.77 -7.35
C GLU A 244 16.06 -5.59 -6.38
N CYS A 245 16.54 -5.87 -5.16
CA CYS A 245 16.95 -4.84 -4.22
C CYS A 245 18.15 -4.07 -4.78
N GLN A 246 18.08 -2.74 -4.80
CA GLN A 246 19.10 -1.90 -5.44
C GLN A 246 20.25 -1.52 -4.49
N TYR A 247 20.19 -1.88 -3.24
CA TYR A 247 21.17 -1.50 -2.22
C TYR A 247 22.15 -2.62 -1.92
N THR A 248 23.41 -2.24 -1.77
CA THR A 248 24.48 -3.13 -1.28
C THR A 248 24.36 -3.31 0.23
N GLU A 249 25.01 -4.34 0.79
CA GLU A 249 25.11 -4.55 2.23
C GLU A 249 25.69 -3.32 2.94
N GLU A 250 26.75 -2.70 2.42
CA GLU A 250 27.37 -1.49 2.98
C GLU A 250 26.39 -0.30 3.03
N GLU A 251 25.56 -0.12 2.01
CA GLU A 251 24.54 0.93 2.00
C GLU A 251 23.40 0.64 2.99
N VAL A 252 23.01 -0.63 3.15
CA VAL A 252 22.01 -1.01 4.17
C VAL A 252 22.58 -0.85 5.59
N VAL A 253 23.85 -1.20 5.82
CA VAL A 253 24.55 -0.91 7.08
C VAL A 253 24.54 0.57 7.40
N ASP A 254 24.76 1.44 6.40
CA ASP A 254 24.65 2.89 6.57
C ASP A 254 23.23 3.32 6.98
N GLY A 255 22.20 2.73 6.39
CA GLY A 255 20.81 2.97 6.76
C GLY A 255 20.45 2.51 8.18
N LEU A 256 20.93 1.34 8.59
CA LEU A 256 20.75 0.85 9.96
C LEU A 256 21.46 1.74 10.98
N ASN A 257 22.69 2.18 10.68
CA ASN A 257 23.44 3.11 11.52
C ASN A 257 22.77 4.49 11.59
N PHE A 258 22.08 4.94 10.53
CA PHE A 258 21.25 6.13 10.58
C PHE A 258 20.11 5.96 11.61
N ILE A 259 19.35 4.86 11.57
CA ILE A 259 18.30 4.58 12.58
C ILE A 259 18.91 4.51 13.99
N LYS A 260 20.05 3.81 14.15
CA LYS A 260 20.74 3.74 15.44
C LYS A 260 21.17 5.11 15.96
N SER A 261 21.60 6.01 15.07
CA SER A 261 21.97 7.36 15.44
C SER A 261 20.80 8.18 15.99
N LEU A 262 19.57 7.93 15.53
CA LEU A 262 18.38 8.56 16.09
C LEU A 262 18.09 8.07 17.51
N GLU A 263 18.30 6.78 17.81
CA GLU A 263 18.21 6.25 19.17
C GLU A 263 19.30 6.85 20.08
N ASP A 264 20.56 6.82 19.63
CA ASP A 264 21.72 7.26 20.41
C ASP A 264 21.70 8.78 20.73
N ASN A 265 21.05 9.59 19.86
CA ASN A 265 20.88 11.00 20.06
C ASN A 265 19.49 11.39 20.63
N HIS A 266 18.78 10.42 21.23
CA HIS A 266 17.51 10.66 21.90
C HIS A 266 16.41 11.24 21.00
N VAL A 267 16.49 11.01 19.69
CA VAL A 267 15.44 11.43 18.74
C VAL A 267 14.24 10.49 18.81
N ILE A 268 14.52 9.17 18.87
CA ILE A 268 13.49 8.13 19.00
C ILE A 268 13.78 7.25 20.23
N PRO A 269 12.76 6.70 20.90
CA PRO A 269 12.95 5.71 21.94
C PRO A 269 13.53 4.42 21.34
N THR A 270 14.36 3.72 22.10
CA THR A 270 14.84 2.37 21.72
C THR A 270 13.67 1.38 21.69
N ARG A 271 13.79 0.28 20.94
CA ARG A 271 12.77 -0.75 20.93
C ARG A 271 12.49 -1.36 22.30
N PRO A 272 13.51 -1.70 23.11
CA PRO A 272 13.28 -2.13 24.49
C PRO A 272 12.42 -1.14 25.31
N ALA A 273 12.65 0.17 25.16
CA ALA A 273 11.88 1.19 25.87
C ALA A 273 10.40 1.22 25.39
N MET A 274 10.15 1.11 24.09
CA MET A 274 8.79 1.06 23.52
C MET A 274 8.03 -0.18 23.96
N ILE A 275 8.68 -1.36 23.96
CA ILE A 275 8.07 -2.62 24.43
C ILE A 275 7.74 -2.53 25.91
N ALA A 276 8.62 -1.96 26.73
CA ALA A 276 8.40 -1.77 28.16
C ALA A 276 7.21 -0.84 28.46
N ALA A 277 6.91 0.11 27.58
CA ALA A 277 5.73 0.97 27.67
C ALA A 277 4.40 0.23 27.43
N GLY A 278 4.43 -0.92 26.73
CA GLY A 278 3.33 -1.90 26.73
C GLY A 278 2.05 -1.45 26.00
N PHE A 279 2.16 -0.85 24.83
CA PHE A 279 1.01 -0.41 24.01
C PHE A 279 0.93 -1.18 22.69
N ASP A 280 -0.29 -1.34 22.16
CA ASP A 280 -0.55 -1.99 20.87
C ASP A 280 -0.25 -1.09 19.67
N SER A 281 -0.44 0.24 19.84
CA SER A 281 -0.17 1.25 18.81
C SER A 281 0.13 2.60 19.47
N ILE A 282 0.97 3.41 18.82
CA ILE A 282 1.49 4.67 19.39
C ILE A 282 0.37 5.62 19.80
N ASP A 283 -0.70 5.74 18.99
CA ASP A 283 -1.85 6.60 19.31
C ASP A 283 -2.60 6.22 20.59
N LYS A 284 -2.43 4.98 21.07
CA LYS A 284 -3.04 4.48 22.32
C LYS A 284 -2.07 4.48 23.49
N SER A 285 -0.81 4.82 23.28
CA SER A 285 0.17 4.93 24.34
C SER A 285 -0.11 6.16 25.22
N GLN A 286 0.16 6.03 26.53
CA GLN A 286 0.04 7.16 27.44
C GLN A 286 1.06 8.25 27.09
N GLU A 287 2.22 7.86 26.58
CA GLU A 287 3.28 8.76 26.14
C GLU A 287 2.84 9.67 24.99
N TRP A 288 2.08 9.14 24.02
CA TRP A 288 1.49 9.94 22.94
C TRP A 288 0.37 10.84 23.48
N ILE A 289 -0.57 10.27 24.25
CA ILE A 289 -1.71 11.00 24.81
C ILE A 289 -1.24 12.21 25.62
N ASP A 290 -0.19 12.04 26.43
CA ASP A 290 0.41 13.09 27.26
C ASP A 290 1.36 14.03 26.46
N GLY A 291 1.63 13.74 25.19
CA GLY A 291 2.53 14.51 24.34
C GLY A 291 4.02 14.31 24.66
N LYS A 292 4.40 13.26 25.40
CA LYS A 292 5.80 12.90 25.63
C LYS A 292 6.48 12.39 24.36
N TYR A 293 5.76 11.63 23.55
CA TYR A 293 6.09 11.38 22.16
C TYR A 293 5.51 12.52 21.32
N ALA A 294 6.38 13.42 20.85
CA ALA A 294 5.97 14.66 20.26
C ALA A 294 5.91 14.65 18.73
N GLY A 295 6.19 13.53 18.10
CA GLY A 295 6.11 13.37 16.66
C GLY A 295 5.95 11.91 16.23
N ILE A 296 5.47 11.72 15.01
CA ILE A 296 5.32 10.42 14.38
C ILE A 296 5.48 10.54 12.86
N LEU A 297 6.00 9.49 12.20
CA LEU A 297 5.97 9.30 10.76
C LEU A 297 4.83 8.35 10.42
N GLU A 298 3.75 8.86 9.79
CA GLU A 298 2.55 8.06 9.58
C GLU A 298 1.87 8.40 8.23
N TRP A 299 0.95 7.55 7.79
CA TRP A 299 0.19 7.78 6.58
C TRP A 299 -0.61 9.09 6.67
N ASP A 300 -0.69 9.83 5.56
CA ASP A 300 -1.45 11.06 5.44
C ASP A 300 -2.92 10.93 5.85
N SER A 301 -3.53 9.79 5.58
CA SER A 301 -4.90 9.48 5.97
C SER A 301 -5.11 9.31 7.48
N SER A 302 -4.03 9.14 8.25
CA SER A 302 -4.07 8.94 9.71
C SER A 302 -4.02 10.25 10.53
N ALA A 303 -3.88 11.40 9.89
CA ALA A 303 -3.70 12.70 10.55
C ALA A 303 -4.70 12.96 11.67
N ASN A 304 -6.00 12.79 11.40
CA ASN A 304 -7.05 13.02 12.40
C ASN A 304 -7.01 12.05 13.57
N LYS A 305 -6.62 10.79 13.33
CA LYS A 305 -6.49 9.76 14.36
C LYS A 305 -5.46 10.16 15.40
N TYR A 306 -4.26 10.57 14.95
CA TYR A 306 -3.19 10.98 15.86
C TYR A 306 -3.45 12.32 16.53
N GLN A 307 -4.07 13.27 15.82
CA GLN A 307 -4.51 14.53 16.45
C GLN A 307 -5.52 14.27 17.56
N ALA A 308 -6.57 13.49 17.30
CA ALA A 308 -7.64 13.22 18.25
C ALA A 308 -7.17 12.44 19.49
N ALA A 309 -6.08 11.69 19.40
CA ALA A 309 -5.53 10.92 20.50
C ALA A 309 -4.78 11.79 21.54
N LEU A 310 -4.31 12.98 21.18
CA LEU A 310 -3.60 13.87 22.10
C LEU A 310 -4.58 14.52 23.11
N ALA A 311 -4.21 14.54 24.38
CA ALA A 311 -4.95 15.25 25.43
C ALA A 311 -5.00 16.77 25.16
N ASP A 312 -3.92 17.36 24.66
CA ASP A 312 -3.87 18.72 24.12
C ASP A 312 -3.39 18.65 22.66
N ASN A 313 -4.31 18.77 21.75
CA ASN A 313 -4.05 18.70 20.31
C ASN A 313 -3.91 20.07 19.63
N SER A 314 -3.92 21.17 20.39
CA SER A 314 -3.86 22.52 19.83
C SER A 314 -2.55 22.83 19.09
N GLY A 315 -1.48 22.09 19.41
CA GLY A 315 -0.17 22.20 18.76
C GLY A 315 0.09 21.16 17.69
N PHE A 316 -0.88 20.28 17.37
CA PHE A 316 -0.68 19.26 16.33
C PHE A 316 -0.60 19.89 14.95
N THR A 317 0.44 19.54 14.20
CA THR A 317 0.66 20.08 12.85
C THR A 317 1.22 18.99 11.90
N VAL A 318 0.92 19.17 10.62
CA VAL A 318 1.55 18.40 9.53
C VAL A 318 2.95 18.95 9.31
N GLY A 319 3.93 18.07 9.32
CA GLY A 319 5.34 18.41 9.05
C GLY A 319 5.59 18.75 7.58
N GLU A 320 6.85 19.02 7.31
CA GLU A 320 7.38 19.21 5.98
C GLU A 320 8.28 18.00 5.62
N GLU A 321 8.76 17.94 4.37
CA GLU A 321 9.83 17.05 3.97
C GLU A 321 11.05 17.22 4.88
N ILE A 322 11.63 16.11 5.33
CA ILE A 322 12.94 16.13 6.01
C ILE A 322 14.01 15.71 5.02
N LYS A 323 14.97 16.59 4.78
CA LYS A 323 16.09 16.31 3.87
C LYS A 323 17.16 15.49 4.55
N PHE A 324 17.40 14.28 4.02
CA PHE A 324 18.43 13.38 4.49
C PHE A 324 19.64 13.33 3.56
N GLY A 325 19.48 13.69 2.28
CA GLY A 325 20.51 13.70 1.25
C GLY A 325 20.24 14.72 0.17
N ASP A 326 20.99 14.61 -0.93
CA ASP A 326 20.96 15.54 -2.06
C ASP A 326 20.75 14.87 -3.43
N LYS A 327 20.50 13.54 -3.47
CA LYS A 327 20.36 12.79 -4.72
C LYS A 327 18.90 12.69 -5.18
N ALA A 328 17.99 12.61 -4.23
CA ALA A 328 16.56 12.60 -4.43
C ALA A 328 15.89 13.24 -3.21
N ASN A 329 14.60 13.51 -3.28
CA ASN A 329 13.83 13.84 -2.07
C ASN A 329 13.72 12.60 -1.19
N GLY A 330 13.52 11.45 -1.82
CA GLY A 330 13.23 10.18 -1.18
C GLY A 330 11.76 10.07 -0.77
N GLY A 331 11.42 8.89 -0.34
CA GLY A 331 10.04 8.59 0.00
C GLY A 331 9.18 8.22 -1.20
N PHE A 332 8.14 7.49 -0.92
CA PHE A 332 7.27 6.90 -1.91
C PHE A 332 5.79 7.22 -1.66
N SER A 333 5.01 7.21 -2.73
CA SER A 333 3.56 7.13 -2.66
C SER A 333 3.07 5.82 -3.26
N LYS A 334 1.90 5.39 -2.81
CA LYS A 334 1.23 4.20 -3.33
C LYS A 334 -0.28 4.43 -3.43
N VAL A 335 -0.97 3.57 -4.17
CA VAL A 335 -2.40 3.42 -4.02
C VAL A 335 -2.67 2.87 -2.61
N SER A 336 -3.39 3.62 -1.79
CA SER A 336 -3.72 3.20 -0.43
C SER A 336 -4.63 1.97 -0.46
N MET A 337 -5.72 2.11 -1.22
CA MET A 337 -6.75 1.11 -1.40
C MET A 337 -7.30 1.20 -2.82
N GLY A 338 -7.66 0.05 -3.39
CA GLY A 338 -8.41 -0.05 -4.62
C GLY A 338 -9.82 -0.58 -4.38
N MET A 339 -10.70 -0.37 -5.35
CA MET A 339 -11.99 -1.05 -5.42
C MET A 339 -11.99 -1.96 -6.64
N ALA A 340 -12.22 -3.25 -6.42
CA ALA A 340 -12.16 -4.31 -7.42
C ALA A 340 -13.49 -5.06 -7.51
N ILE A 341 -13.73 -5.69 -8.67
CA ILE A 341 -14.84 -6.64 -8.87
C ILE A 341 -14.22 -8.03 -9.03
N THR A 342 -14.70 -9.01 -8.25
CA THR A 342 -14.21 -10.38 -8.36
C THR A 342 -14.71 -11.04 -9.64
N THR A 343 -13.92 -11.96 -10.21
CA THR A 343 -14.33 -12.75 -11.39
C THR A 343 -15.49 -13.70 -11.11
N SER A 344 -15.80 -13.97 -9.84
CA SER A 344 -16.96 -14.75 -9.42
C SER A 344 -18.28 -13.96 -9.43
N CYS A 345 -18.21 -12.63 -9.54
CA CYS A 345 -19.40 -11.78 -9.59
C CYS A 345 -20.30 -12.12 -10.78
N GLN A 346 -21.58 -12.33 -10.52
CA GLN A 346 -22.57 -12.66 -11.56
C GLN A 346 -23.22 -11.41 -12.20
N HIS A 347 -23.03 -10.24 -11.58
CA HIS A 347 -23.61 -8.97 -12.00
C HIS A 347 -22.53 -7.87 -12.09
N PRO A 348 -21.48 -8.06 -12.93
CA PRO A 348 -20.34 -7.15 -12.95
C PRO A 348 -20.70 -5.73 -13.47
N VAL A 349 -21.74 -5.59 -14.27
CA VAL A 349 -22.23 -4.28 -14.75
C VAL A 349 -22.80 -3.45 -13.59
N GLU A 350 -23.62 -4.07 -12.74
CA GLU A 350 -24.19 -3.42 -11.55
C GLU A 350 -23.13 -3.20 -10.45
N ALA A 351 -22.16 -4.09 -10.37
CA ALA A 351 -20.98 -3.92 -9.51
C ALA A 351 -20.12 -2.72 -9.98
N ALA A 352 -19.96 -2.55 -11.29
CA ALA A 352 -19.30 -1.38 -11.88
C ALA A 352 -20.07 -0.08 -11.59
N ALA A 353 -21.41 -0.12 -11.69
CA ALA A 353 -22.27 1.02 -11.34
C ALA A 353 -22.15 1.40 -9.85
N LEU A 354 -22.01 0.41 -8.95
CA LEU A 354 -21.75 0.66 -7.53
C LEU A 354 -20.38 1.33 -7.33
N ILE A 355 -19.33 0.88 -8.02
CA ILE A 355 -17.99 1.49 -7.95
C ILE A 355 -18.03 2.95 -8.43
N ASP A 356 -18.65 3.20 -9.59
CA ASP A 356 -18.78 4.56 -10.13
C ASP A 356 -19.57 5.48 -9.18
N PHE A 357 -20.67 4.98 -8.63
CA PHE A 357 -21.46 5.71 -7.63
C PHE A 357 -20.63 6.07 -6.40
N LEU A 358 -19.87 5.12 -5.86
CA LEU A 358 -19.09 5.30 -4.63
C LEU A 358 -17.91 6.28 -4.81
N TRP A 359 -17.27 6.29 -6.00
CA TRP A 359 -15.98 6.99 -6.16
C TRP A 359 -15.99 8.12 -7.18
N ASN A 360 -16.95 8.16 -8.12
CA ASN A 360 -17.13 9.26 -9.07
C ASN A 360 -18.44 10.05 -8.85
N GLY A 361 -19.42 9.41 -8.21
CA GLY A 361 -20.76 9.94 -8.11
C GLY A 361 -21.15 10.51 -6.75
N GLU A 362 -22.43 10.43 -6.45
CA GLU A 362 -23.03 10.98 -5.22
C GLU A 362 -22.51 10.31 -3.96
N GLY A 363 -22.13 9.01 -4.03
CA GLY A 363 -21.53 8.27 -2.93
C GLY A 363 -20.20 8.87 -2.47
N ALA A 364 -19.42 9.45 -3.39
CA ALA A 364 -18.16 10.08 -3.06
C ALA A 364 -18.33 11.29 -2.12
N ALA A 365 -19.43 12.04 -2.24
CA ALA A 365 -19.76 13.11 -1.31
C ALA A 365 -20.05 12.60 0.10
N ILE A 366 -20.61 11.38 0.22
CA ILE A 366 -20.91 10.73 1.50
C ILE A 366 -19.61 10.10 2.08
N MET A 367 -18.81 9.46 1.23
CA MET A 367 -17.54 8.84 1.63
C MET A 367 -16.50 9.87 2.08
N GLY A 368 -16.49 11.04 1.45
CA GLY A 368 -15.57 12.12 1.79
C GLY A 368 -14.11 11.66 1.80
N SER A 369 -13.40 11.94 2.90
CA SER A 369 -12.02 11.49 3.14
C SER A 369 -11.92 10.31 4.13
N GLU A 370 -12.94 9.50 4.30
CA GLU A 370 -12.91 8.34 5.22
C GLU A 370 -11.96 7.23 4.74
N CYS A 371 -11.69 7.18 3.44
CA CYS A 371 -10.69 6.28 2.84
C CYS A 371 -9.43 7.02 2.32
N GLY A 372 -9.12 8.19 2.87
CA GLY A 372 -8.10 9.09 2.34
C GLY A 372 -8.69 10.11 1.35
N ILE A 373 -7.83 10.90 0.74
CA ILE A 373 -8.28 11.87 -0.27
C ILE A 373 -8.67 11.10 -1.54
N PRO A 374 -9.90 11.27 -2.08
CA PRO A 374 -10.34 10.59 -3.29
C PRO A 374 -9.36 10.77 -4.45
N ALA A 375 -8.94 9.67 -5.07
CA ALA A 375 -8.04 9.68 -6.23
C ALA A 375 -8.78 10.06 -7.53
N SER A 376 -10.10 9.88 -7.58
CA SER A 376 -10.97 10.35 -8.67
C SER A 376 -11.14 11.85 -8.57
N ALA A 377 -10.94 12.56 -9.69
CA ALA A 377 -11.16 14.01 -9.76
C ALA A 377 -12.62 14.40 -9.50
N ALA A 378 -13.58 13.65 -10.07
CA ALA A 378 -15.01 13.86 -9.84
C ALA A 378 -15.37 13.56 -8.36
N GLY A 379 -14.84 12.46 -7.80
CA GLY A 379 -15.06 12.09 -6.41
C GLY A 379 -14.52 13.14 -5.44
N LEU A 380 -13.31 13.65 -5.67
CA LEU A 380 -12.74 14.73 -4.86
C LEU A 380 -13.58 16.00 -4.94
N ALA A 381 -14.02 16.39 -6.14
CA ALA A 381 -14.87 17.57 -6.33
C ALA A 381 -16.22 17.41 -5.59
N ALA A 382 -16.83 16.24 -5.65
CA ALA A 382 -18.09 15.95 -4.94
C ALA A 382 -17.90 15.99 -3.41
N ALA A 383 -16.82 15.39 -2.89
CA ALA A 383 -16.50 15.40 -1.46
C ALA A 383 -16.19 16.82 -0.94
N GLN A 384 -15.48 17.63 -1.73
CA GLN A 384 -15.22 19.04 -1.39
C GLN A 384 -16.49 19.89 -1.40
N ALA A 385 -17.37 19.70 -2.41
CA ALA A 385 -18.63 20.40 -2.49
C ALA A 385 -19.58 20.10 -1.32
N ALA A 386 -19.46 18.90 -0.74
CA ALA A 386 -20.20 18.44 0.44
C ALA A 386 -19.54 18.83 1.78
N ASP A 387 -18.40 19.52 1.77
CA ASP A 387 -17.57 19.80 2.96
C ASP A 387 -17.18 18.52 3.73
N ALA A 388 -17.02 17.41 3.00
CA ALA A 388 -16.74 16.08 3.55
C ALA A 388 -15.24 15.72 3.53
N VAL A 389 -14.37 16.59 3.02
CA VAL A 389 -12.92 16.43 3.05
C VAL A 389 -12.35 17.05 4.32
N LYS A 390 -11.69 16.23 5.14
CA LYS A 390 -11.03 16.68 6.38
C LYS A 390 -9.80 17.54 6.05
N PRO A 391 -9.74 18.81 6.46
CA PRO A 391 -8.67 19.73 6.05
C PRO A 391 -7.26 19.22 6.38
N LEU A 392 -7.08 18.61 7.55
CA LEU A 392 -5.78 18.10 8.00
C LEU A 392 -5.29 16.93 7.13
N VAL A 393 -6.20 16.05 6.70
CA VAL A 393 -5.88 14.94 5.79
C VAL A 393 -5.52 15.48 4.40
N LEU A 394 -6.25 16.50 3.93
CA LEU A 394 -5.96 17.14 2.65
C LEU A 394 -4.58 17.84 2.67
N GLU A 395 -4.27 18.55 3.76
CA GLU A 395 -2.95 19.17 3.94
C GLU A 395 -1.84 18.13 3.90
N ALA A 396 -1.97 17.05 4.68
CA ALA A 396 -0.99 15.97 4.75
C ALA A 396 -0.79 15.29 3.39
N ASN A 397 -1.90 14.94 2.70
CA ASN A 397 -1.86 14.33 1.38
C ASN A 397 -1.21 15.26 0.34
N THR A 398 -1.58 16.55 0.33
CA THR A 398 -1.00 17.53 -0.60
C THR A 398 0.51 17.67 -0.40
N LYS A 399 0.96 17.76 0.87
CA LYS A 399 2.38 17.90 1.20
C LYS A 399 3.18 16.65 0.82
N VAL A 400 2.71 15.44 1.21
CA VAL A 400 3.45 14.21 0.94
C VAL A 400 3.58 13.94 -0.56
N LEU A 401 2.50 14.10 -1.33
CA LEU A 401 2.53 13.86 -2.78
C LEU A 401 3.37 14.91 -3.54
N ALA A 402 3.69 16.04 -2.91
CA ALA A 402 4.54 17.07 -3.51
C ALA A 402 6.05 16.74 -3.43
N PHE A 403 6.49 15.93 -2.46
CA PHE A 403 7.93 15.65 -2.30
C PHE A 403 8.33 14.21 -2.66
N VAL A 404 7.47 13.21 -2.49
CA VAL A 404 7.82 11.82 -2.79
C VAL A 404 8.13 11.63 -4.28
N ASP A 405 9.27 11.04 -4.58
CA ASP A 405 9.78 10.90 -5.95
C ASP A 405 10.28 9.47 -6.28
N MET A 406 10.11 8.52 -5.37
CA MET A 406 10.51 7.13 -5.57
C MET A 406 9.30 6.19 -5.71
N PRO A 407 9.42 5.12 -6.52
CA PRO A 407 8.39 4.07 -6.59
C PRO A 407 8.46 3.16 -5.36
N LEU A 408 7.31 2.58 -4.99
CA LEU A 408 7.24 1.49 -4.02
C LEU A 408 7.01 0.17 -4.74
N ASP A 409 7.82 -0.83 -4.41
CA ASP A 409 7.59 -2.20 -4.84
C ASP A 409 6.39 -2.82 -4.10
N PRO A 410 5.48 -3.55 -4.78
CA PRO A 410 4.29 -4.13 -4.16
C PRO A 410 4.60 -5.17 -3.07
N TYR A 411 5.76 -5.81 -3.11
CA TYR A 411 6.16 -6.80 -2.12
C TYR A 411 6.84 -6.20 -0.89
N TYR A 412 7.14 -4.91 -0.88
CA TYR A 412 7.63 -4.17 0.30
C TYR A 412 6.70 -4.36 1.51
N GLU A 413 5.41 -4.45 1.27
CA GLU A 413 4.40 -4.69 2.29
C GLU A 413 3.97 -6.17 2.40
N SER A 414 4.77 -7.10 1.88
CA SER A 414 4.52 -8.54 2.08
C SER A 414 4.45 -8.89 3.57
N SER A 415 3.51 -9.74 3.95
CA SER A 415 3.40 -10.21 5.34
C SER A 415 4.68 -10.84 5.86
N LYS A 416 5.42 -11.56 5.01
CA LYS A 416 6.74 -12.13 5.36
C LYS A 416 7.77 -11.05 5.76
N LEU A 417 7.63 -9.84 5.27
CA LEU A 417 8.53 -8.73 5.59
C LEU A 417 8.04 -7.89 6.76
N LYS A 418 6.76 -7.50 6.76
CA LYS A 418 6.22 -6.47 7.67
C LYS A 418 5.41 -6.99 8.86
N ASP A 419 5.21 -8.31 9.00
CA ASP A 419 4.47 -8.84 10.14
C ASP A 419 5.11 -8.40 11.45
N THR A 420 4.27 -8.00 12.42
CA THR A 420 4.73 -7.42 13.69
C THR A 420 5.22 -8.46 14.70
N THR A 421 5.09 -9.74 14.38
CA THR A 421 5.49 -10.87 15.26
C THR A 421 6.72 -11.57 14.72
N ASP A 422 6.72 -11.93 13.43
CA ASP A 422 7.74 -12.77 12.81
C ASP A 422 8.22 -12.27 11.44
N GLY A 423 7.85 -11.04 11.06
CA GLY A 423 8.31 -10.41 9.84
C GLY A 423 9.79 -10.01 9.91
N VAL A 424 10.45 -10.03 8.75
CA VAL A 424 11.89 -9.70 8.62
C VAL A 424 12.21 -8.31 9.19
N TYR A 425 11.35 -7.31 8.93
CA TYR A 425 11.57 -5.96 9.46
C TYR A 425 11.54 -5.92 11.00
N THR A 426 10.63 -6.70 11.60
CA THR A 426 10.55 -6.83 13.06
C THR A 426 11.80 -7.48 13.63
N ASP A 427 12.23 -8.60 13.07
CA ASP A 427 13.44 -9.32 13.50
C ASP A 427 14.68 -8.42 13.41
N VAL A 428 14.88 -7.76 12.27
CA VAL A 428 16.05 -6.88 12.03
C VAL A 428 16.08 -5.71 13.00
N PHE A 429 14.99 -4.92 13.10
CA PHE A 429 15.02 -3.70 13.92
C PHE A 429 14.95 -3.98 15.43
N ASP A 430 14.31 -5.07 15.85
CA ASP A 430 14.35 -5.49 17.25
C ASP A 430 15.72 -6.05 17.60
N GLY A 431 16.26 -7.02 16.85
CA GLY A 431 17.57 -7.61 17.10
C GLY A 431 18.69 -6.56 17.09
N PHE A 432 18.67 -5.63 16.13
CA PHE A 432 19.65 -4.54 16.07
C PHE A 432 19.52 -3.55 17.24
N SER A 433 18.32 -3.16 17.63
CA SER A 433 18.08 -2.24 18.76
C SER A 433 18.36 -2.90 20.12
N TYR A 434 18.17 -4.23 20.25
CA TYR A 434 18.57 -4.99 21.44
C TYR A 434 20.08 -5.27 21.49
N GLY A 435 20.78 -5.18 20.35
CA GLY A 435 22.21 -5.51 20.23
C GLY A 435 22.46 -7.01 20.08
N ASP A 436 21.44 -7.77 19.66
CA ASP A 436 21.55 -9.19 19.31
C ASP A 436 22.25 -9.37 17.97
N TYR A 437 22.12 -8.39 17.06
CA TYR A 437 22.78 -8.30 15.76
C TYR A 437 23.67 -7.05 15.72
N ASP A 438 24.84 -7.14 15.10
CA ASP A 438 25.56 -5.97 14.62
C ASP A 438 24.94 -5.45 13.30
N ALA A 439 25.45 -4.34 12.77
CA ALA A 439 24.85 -3.71 11.59
C ALA A 439 25.02 -4.56 10.32
N GLU A 440 26.10 -5.30 10.21
CA GLU A 440 26.42 -6.20 9.10
C GLU A 440 25.50 -7.43 9.12
N GLU A 441 25.31 -8.06 10.28
CA GLU A 441 24.39 -9.18 10.46
C GLU A 441 22.95 -8.76 10.17
N ALA A 442 22.51 -7.61 10.70
CA ALA A 442 21.18 -7.06 10.47
C ALA A 442 20.93 -6.74 8.99
N ALA A 443 21.93 -6.16 8.29
CA ALA A 443 21.86 -5.87 6.86
C ALA A 443 21.73 -7.14 6.03
N GLN A 444 22.49 -8.18 6.35
CA GLN A 444 22.42 -9.46 5.64
C GLN A 444 21.05 -10.13 5.82
N ILE A 445 20.51 -10.16 7.06
CA ILE A 445 19.17 -10.71 7.34
C ILE A 445 18.11 -9.97 6.53
N LEU A 446 18.19 -8.64 6.47
CA LEU A 446 17.24 -7.81 5.71
C LEU A 446 17.31 -8.11 4.22
N LEU A 447 18.50 -8.12 3.63
CA LEU A 447 18.69 -8.36 2.20
C LEU A 447 18.29 -9.78 1.80
N ASP A 448 18.61 -10.79 2.60
CA ASP A 448 18.22 -12.19 2.36
C ASP A 448 16.68 -12.34 2.43
N GLY A 449 16.04 -11.70 3.41
CA GLY A 449 14.60 -11.70 3.57
C GLY A 449 13.88 -11.06 2.37
N VAL A 450 14.35 -9.88 1.95
CA VAL A 450 13.81 -9.18 0.77
C VAL A 450 14.03 -10.02 -0.49
N SER A 451 15.26 -10.52 -0.72
CA SER A 451 15.58 -11.36 -1.88
C SER A 451 14.73 -12.64 -1.94
N SER A 452 14.47 -13.25 -0.77
CA SER A 452 13.60 -14.43 -0.68
C SER A 452 12.16 -14.13 -1.11
N VAL A 453 11.62 -12.97 -0.71
CA VAL A 453 10.26 -12.56 -1.10
C VAL A 453 10.20 -12.24 -2.59
N LEU A 454 11.14 -11.46 -3.11
CA LEU A 454 11.20 -11.11 -4.53
C LEU A 454 11.34 -12.35 -5.41
N SER A 455 12.24 -13.29 -5.06
CA SER A 455 12.46 -14.54 -5.82
C SER A 455 11.24 -15.46 -5.81
N ALA A 456 10.43 -15.43 -4.78
CA ALA A 456 9.20 -16.23 -4.70
C ALA A 456 8.07 -15.70 -5.59
N ASN A 457 8.20 -14.46 -6.08
CA ASN A 457 7.19 -13.75 -6.87
C ASN A 457 7.74 -13.28 -8.24
N ALA A 458 8.87 -13.84 -8.68
CA ALA A 458 9.53 -13.52 -9.95
C ALA A 458 8.87 -14.26 -11.15
#